data_65ceacd1e66e0520ac55a19145df1d03
#
_entry.id   65ceacd1e66e0520ac55a19145df1d03
#
_cell.length_a   1.000
_cell.length_b   1.000
_cell.length_c   1.000
_cell.angle_alpha   90.00
_cell.angle_beta   90.00
_cell.angle_gamma   90.00
#
_symmetry.space_group_name_H-M   'P 1'
#
loop_
_entity.id
_entity.type
_entity.pdbx_description
1 polymer ?
#
loop_
_entity_poly.entity_id
_entity_poly.type
_entity_poly.pdbx_seq_one_letter_code
_entity_poly.pdbx_strand_id
1 'polypeptide(L)'
;MKFKKLISLALALVMIFALAACGGNSSPSQGNNASSGNNASSGGNAGGAGSVGLDSNEPANTDTSDDTLVVVLASEPSTLWGAPDGKVENESQMVNNALMDTLVKIDKETGDILPNLATAWEWVDDTHCKFTLRDGVTMYDGTPLVADDVVYTVGIWTTYSASNDTGSYIAGATKDDDHTVTIEFNTVAPDLLAMLSWSNFGIATEDEVNAAGGIEAVGRNPKIGCGRYQFKEWVNGQSITLERNENYWDDDYTGYFKTIKFTFTNDPAAREMAVESGDANVAVDMPVSQAATYVSKDNVNVVIHTFGQVMHLWYNMGEKAGATKDANVRKAIEKALNFDALSAVATGGYGGIAYGYFPPESKYYNAVYTPEDLVIDVEGAKALLEEAGYGNGLDLSILGTQDSVPLYTVIQENLRQIGINLTIDTPDTAQFVMGANGGDYDLIVVGDLADFRYPAMMLSMRWSGINTFSIGGPKWTSEEIEDFIYSGIEEMDEAKAKEIFGNLEQLMKEMTFQTNICPEMRAAVTSADLKGYTYIERGFVDVTNFYK
;
A
#
# COMPACT_ATOMS: atom_id res chain seq x y z
N MET A 1 27.83 10.52 5.58
CA MET A 1 28.59 9.77 6.61
C MET A 1 28.09 9.96 8.04
N LYS A 2 27.38 11.02 8.41
CA LYS A 2 26.79 11.21 9.76
C LYS A 2 25.40 10.55 9.90
N PHE A 3 24.66 10.39 8.83
CA PHE A 3 23.31 9.82 8.79
C PHE A 3 23.29 8.30 9.08
N LYS A 4 24.28 7.54 8.56
CA LYS A 4 24.41 6.07 8.80
C LYS A 4 24.51 5.69 10.29
N LYS A 5 24.86 6.61 11.20
CA LYS A 5 25.04 6.32 12.63
C LYS A 5 23.84 6.64 13.52
N LEU A 6 22.89 7.46 13.05
CA LEU A 6 21.70 7.82 13.83
C LEU A 6 20.59 6.79 13.72
N ILE A 7 20.41 6.19 12.54
CA ILE A 7 19.35 5.20 12.30
C ILE A 7 19.64 3.86 13.00
N SER A 8 20.90 3.45 13.09
CA SER A 8 21.28 2.17 13.71
C SER A 8 21.14 2.11 15.24
N LEU A 9 20.93 3.24 15.92
CA LEU A 9 20.87 3.25 17.40
C LEU A 9 19.41 3.24 17.94
N ALA A 10 18.44 3.64 17.16
CA ALA A 10 17.03 3.68 17.57
C ALA A 10 16.30 2.32 17.46
N LEU A 11 16.85 1.38 16.72
CA LEU A 11 16.18 0.15 16.30
C LEU A 11 16.43 -1.08 17.20
N ALA A 12 17.26 -0.98 18.22
CA ALA A 12 17.61 -2.12 19.08
C ALA A 12 16.60 -2.38 20.24
N LEU A 13 15.55 -1.58 20.43
CA LEU A 13 14.74 -1.61 21.68
C LEU A 13 13.28 -2.07 21.55
N VAL A 14 12.78 -2.42 20.36
CA VAL A 14 11.33 -2.71 20.17
C VAL A 14 10.99 -4.20 20.02
N MET A 15 11.90 -5.12 20.26
CA MET A 15 11.65 -6.57 20.05
C MET A 15 11.15 -7.36 21.26
N ILE A 16 10.52 -6.76 22.25
CA ILE A 16 9.91 -7.54 23.34
C ILE A 16 8.52 -6.98 23.63
N PHE A 17 7.50 -7.59 23.06
CA PHE A 17 6.12 -7.71 23.57
C PHE A 17 5.11 -7.92 22.42
N ALA A 18 4.95 -9.16 21.99
CA ALA A 18 3.67 -9.62 21.45
C ALA A 18 3.61 -11.15 21.46
N LEU A 19 3.39 -11.72 22.59
CA LEU A 19 2.99 -13.13 22.75
C LEU A 19 1.86 -13.19 23.76
N ALA A 20 0.61 -13.24 23.30
CA ALA A 20 -0.44 -14.00 23.96
C ALA A 20 -1.78 -13.89 23.19
N ALA A 21 -2.37 -15.08 23.03
CA ALA A 21 -3.77 -15.38 22.73
C ALA A 21 -4.17 -15.50 21.25
N CYS A 22 -4.54 -16.63 20.76
CA CYS A 22 -5.61 -17.57 21.07
C CYS A 22 -5.52 -18.79 20.15
N GLY A 23 -5.61 -19.95 20.71
CA GLY A 23 -5.82 -21.19 19.98
C GLY A 23 -7.31 -21.41 19.71
N GLY A 24 -7.61 -22.00 18.57
CA GLY A 24 -8.94 -22.49 18.23
C GLY A 24 -8.87 -23.48 17.07
N ASN A 25 -9.04 -24.73 17.41
CA ASN A 25 -8.91 -25.94 16.63
C ASN A 25 -10.18 -26.19 15.81
N SER A 26 -10.07 -26.56 14.53
CA SER A 26 -11.01 -27.53 13.94
C SER A 26 -10.50 -28.09 12.60
N SER A 27 -10.55 -29.40 12.50
CA SER A 27 -10.04 -30.28 11.46
C SER A 27 -11.01 -30.44 10.27
N PRO A 28 -10.58 -31.11 9.19
CA PRO A 28 -11.09 -30.94 7.84
C PRO A 28 -12.15 -31.95 7.41
N SER A 29 -12.90 -31.62 6.37
CA SER A 29 -13.66 -32.64 5.62
C SER A 29 -13.33 -32.57 4.12
N GLN A 30 -12.95 -33.71 3.61
CA GLN A 30 -12.68 -34.03 2.21
C GLN A 30 -13.97 -34.10 1.38
N GLY A 31 -13.88 -33.78 0.12
CA GLY A 31 -14.88 -34.12 -0.88
C GLY A 31 -14.38 -33.89 -2.31
N ASN A 32 -14.16 -34.99 -3.01
CA ASN A 32 -13.69 -35.15 -4.41
C ASN A 32 -14.69 -34.69 -5.47
N ASN A 33 -14.26 -34.21 -6.62
CA ASN A 33 -14.20 -34.80 -7.96
C ASN A 33 -14.33 -33.81 -9.12
N ALA A 34 -13.32 -33.77 -9.88
CA ALA A 34 -13.05 -33.87 -11.32
C ALA A 34 -14.22 -33.70 -12.33
N SER A 35 -13.99 -32.86 -13.37
CA SER A 35 -13.92 -33.30 -14.77
C SER A 35 -13.80 -32.13 -15.76
N SER A 36 -12.68 -32.09 -16.43
CA SER A 36 -12.34 -31.82 -17.83
C SER A 36 -13.33 -31.12 -18.79
N GLY A 37 -12.77 -30.17 -19.55
CA GLY A 37 -13.32 -29.75 -20.85
C GLY A 37 -12.49 -28.63 -21.51
N ASN A 38 -11.59 -29.03 -22.41
CA ASN A 38 -10.83 -28.16 -23.31
C ASN A 38 -11.73 -27.28 -24.19
N ASN A 39 -11.31 -26.03 -24.42
CA ASN A 39 -11.05 -25.57 -25.78
C ASN A 39 -10.27 -24.23 -25.77
N ALA A 40 -9.12 -24.31 -26.44
CA ALA A 40 -8.29 -23.14 -26.73
C ALA A 40 -8.84 -22.43 -27.98
N SER A 41 -8.85 -21.11 -27.94
CA SER A 41 -8.87 -20.27 -29.14
C SER A 41 -8.04 -19.01 -28.87
N SER A 42 -6.95 -18.94 -29.59
CA SER A 42 -6.02 -17.83 -29.66
C SER A 42 -6.64 -16.59 -30.32
N GLY A 43 -6.38 -15.42 -29.72
CA GLY A 43 -6.68 -14.14 -30.36
C GLY A 43 -6.14 -13.01 -29.50
N GLY A 44 -4.89 -12.59 -29.76
CA GLY A 44 -4.29 -11.46 -29.08
C GLY A 44 -5.01 -10.16 -29.37
N ASN A 45 -5.22 -9.38 -28.35
CA ASN A 45 -5.31 -7.94 -28.46
C ASN A 45 -4.77 -7.35 -27.15
N ALA A 46 -3.64 -6.66 -27.23
CA ALA A 46 -3.14 -5.83 -26.16
C ALA A 46 -4.09 -4.63 -26.04
N GLY A 47 -5.15 -4.80 -25.27
CA GLY A 47 -6.06 -3.76 -24.87
C GLY A 47 -5.80 -3.44 -23.41
N GLY A 48 -5.57 -2.18 -23.11
CA GLY A 48 -5.32 -1.67 -21.77
C GLY A 48 -6.32 -2.22 -20.75
N ALA A 49 -5.84 -2.36 -19.50
CA ALA A 49 -6.62 -2.79 -18.36
C ALA A 49 -7.95 -2.02 -18.33
N GLY A 50 -9.01 -2.68 -18.80
CA GLY A 50 -10.34 -2.14 -18.66
C GLY A 50 -10.72 -2.24 -17.20
N SER A 51 -10.67 -1.13 -16.50
CA SER A 51 -11.44 -1.02 -15.27
C SER A 51 -12.90 -1.29 -15.66
N VAL A 52 -13.47 -2.38 -15.16
CA VAL A 52 -14.90 -2.52 -15.06
C VAL A 52 -15.29 -1.56 -13.94
N GLY A 53 -15.23 -0.27 -14.20
CA GLY A 53 -15.29 0.76 -13.17
C GLY A 53 -16.55 1.57 -13.30
N LEU A 54 -17.07 1.96 -12.15
CA LEU A 54 -17.94 3.09 -12.02
C LEU A 54 -17.13 4.32 -12.47
N ASP A 55 -17.78 5.16 -13.30
CA ASP A 55 -17.14 6.33 -13.91
C ASP A 55 -16.66 7.29 -12.80
N SER A 56 -15.35 7.39 -12.60
CA SER A 56 -14.73 8.21 -11.55
C SER A 56 -14.79 9.72 -11.84
N ASN A 57 -15.33 10.12 -13.00
CA ASN A 57 -15.35 11.49 -13.49
C ASN A 57 -16.69 12.21 -13.32
N GLU A 58 -17.61 11.68 -12.50
CA GLU A 58 -18.82 12.45 -12.19
C GLU A 58 -18.48 13.61 -11.25
N PRO A 59 -19.09 14.80 -11.47
CA PRO A 59 -18.85 15.95 -10.62
C PRO A 59 -19.25 15.66 -9.17
N ALA A 60 -18.60 16.30 -8.21
CA ALA A 60 -18.91 16.20 -6.80
C ALA A 60 -20.44 16.33 -6.58
N ASN A 61 -21.04 15.34 -5.94
CA ASN A 61 -22.45 15.36 -5.60
C ASN A 61 -22.64 16.15 -4.30
N THR A 62 -23.39 17.24 -4.37
CA THR A 62 -23.77 18.09 -3.22
C THR A 62 -25.09 17.65 -2.58
N ASP A 63 -25.80 16.69 -3.18
CA ASP A 63 -27.02 16.13 -2.60
C ASP A 63 -26.69 15.35 -1.32
N THR A 64 -27.65 15.28 -0.41
CA THR A 64 -27.51 14.57 0.86
C THR A 64 -28.68 13.61 1.08
N SER A 65 -28.42 12.51 1.77
CA SER A 65 -29.42 11.52 2.18
C SER A 65 -29.32 11.23 3.69
N ASP A 66 -30.43 10.88 4.30
CA ASP A 66 -30.49 10.36 5.67
C ASP A 66 -30.13 8.86 5.76
N ASP A 67 -29.81 8.22 4.64
CA ASP A 67 -29.46 6.81 4.55
C ASP A 67 -28.10 6.48 5.22
N THR A 68 -27.89 5.20 5.46
CA THR A 68 -26.63 4.65 5.95
C THR A 68 -25.89 3.93 4.83
N LEU A 69 -24.63 4.28 4.62
CA LEU A 69 -23.68 3.50 3.83
C LEU A 69 -23.08 2.40 4.73
N VAL A 70 -23.24 1.14 4.35
CA VAL A 70 -22.63 0.00 5.05
C VAL A 70 -21.44 -0.51 4.24
N VAL A 71 -20.25 -0.45 4.84
CA VAL A 71 -18.98 -0.90 4.26
C VAL A 71 -18.47 -2.11 5.04
N VAL A 72 -18.13 -3.19 4.36
CA VAL A 72 -17.56 -4.38 4.98
C VAL A 72 -16.05 -4.41 4.76
N LEU A 73 -15.28 -4.28 5.84
CA LEU A 73 -13.83 -4.37 5.85
C LEU A 73 -13.36 -5.82 6.06
N ALA A 74 -12.13 -6.12 5.65
CA ALA A 74 -11.52 -7.43 5.84
C ALA A 74 -11.22 -7.73 7.32
N SER A 75 -10.87 -6.72 8.09
CA SER A 75 -10.62 -6.84 9.53
C SER A 75 -11.06 -5.60 10.31
N GLU A 76 -11.17 -5.74 11.62
CA GLU A 76 -11.36 -4.61 12.52
C GLU A 76 -10.03 -3.86 12.69
N PRO A 77 -9.96 -2.53 12.49
CA PRO A 77 -8.77 -1.77 12.80
C PRO A 77 -8.33 -1.95 14.25
N SER A 78 -7.03 -2.02 14.51
CA SER A 78 -6.53 -2.05 15.90
C SER A 78 -6.68 -0.69 16.58
N THR A 79 -6.54 0.39 15.80
CA THR A 79 -6.61 1.78 16.23
C THR A 79 -7.02 2.67 15.06
N LEU A 80 -7.56 3.85 15.35
CA LEU A 80 -7.75 4.94 14.39
C LEU A 80 -6.79 6.08 14.74
N TRP A 81 -6.47 6.94 13.74
CA TRP A 81 -5.45 7.97 13.87
C TRP A 81 -4.13 7.39 14.40
N GLY A 82 -3.45 6.60 13.57
CA GLY A 82 -2.28 5.78 13.92
C GLY A 82 -1.05 6.53 14.41
N ALA A 83 -1.11 7.87 14.57
CA ALA A 83 -0.01 8.67 15.05
C ALA A 83 0.60 8.19 16.39
N PRO A 84 -0.20 7.76 17.40
CA PRO A 84 0.38 7.37 18.69
C PRO A 84 1.10 6.03 18.70
N ASP A 85 0.71 5.07 17.89
CA ASP A 85 1.30 3.71 17.93
C ASP A 85 2.01 3.31 16.64
N GLY A 86 1.99 4.21 15.68
CA GLY A 86 2.71 4.04 14.44
C GLY A 86 2.15 3.02 13.48
N LYS A 87 0.98 2.52 13.73
CA LYS A 87 0.37 1.52 12.85
C LYS A 87 -0.36 2.18 11.71
N VAL A 88 -0.07 1.71 10.52
CA VAL A 88 -0.69 2.12 9.26
C VAL A 88 -1.43 0.91 8.70
N GLU A 89 -2.56 0.57 9.31
CA GLU A 89 -3.41 -0.51 8.81
C GLU A 89 -4.30 0.01 7.67
N ASN A 90 -4.53 -0.83 6.68
CA ASN A 90 -5.33 -0.48 5.51
C ASN A 90 -6.75 -0.04 5.89
N GLU A 91 -7.36 -0.79 6.80
CA GLU A 91 -8.70 -0.52 7.32
C GLU A 91 -8.76 0.78 8.11
N SER A 92 -7.70 1.10 8.87
CA SER A 92 -7.58 2.38 9.59
C SER A 92 -7.55 3.55 8.62
N GLN A 93 -6.82 3.44 7.50
CA GLN A 93 -6.71 4.50 6.50
C GLN A 93 -8.07 4.87 5.90
N MET A 94 -8.89 3.88 5.54
CA MET A 94 -10.23 4.12 4.99
C MET A 94 -11.14 4.86 5.97
N VAL A 95 -11.08 4.52 7.26
CA VAL A 95 -11.87 5.19 8.30
C VAL A 95 -11.32 6.58 8.60
N ASN A 96 -10.00 6.71 8.73
CA ASN A 96 -9.33 7.98 9.02
C ASN A 96 -9.55 9.03 7.93
N ASN A 97 -9.56 8.61 6.65
CA ASN A 97 -9.84 9.52 5.53
C ASN A 97 -11.21 10.21 5.63
N ALA A 98 -12.17 9.58 6.28
CA ALA A 98 -13.46 10.19 6.53
C ALA A 98 -13.47 11.13 7.75
N LEU A 99 -12.63 10.85 8.76
CA LEU A 99 -12.57 11.58 10.04
C LEU A 99 -11.65 12.79 10.03
N MET A 100 -10.57 12.71 9.26
CA MET A 100 -9.43 13.61 9.37
C MET A 100 -9.15 14.30 8.04
N ASP A 101 -8.93 15.60 8.09
CA ASP A 101 -8.30 16.32 6.99
C ASP A 101 -6.80 16.55 7.28
N THR A 102 -6.03 16.60 6.21
CA THR A 102 -4.58 16.77 6.18
C THR A 102 -4.20 18.16 5.65
N LEU A 103 -2.96 18.58 5.82
CA LEU A 103 -2.49 19.88 5.30
C LEU A 103 -2.63 19.98 3.78
N VAL A 104 -2.29 18.91 3.07
CA VAL A 104 -2.35 18.82 1.61
C VAL A 104 -3.08 17.55 1.20
N LYS A 105 -3.57 17.50 -0.02
CA LYS A 105 -4.11 16.28 -0.66
C LYS A 105 -3.43 16.03 -2.00
N ILE A 106 -3.62 14.86 -2.58
CA ILE A 106 -3.05 14.51 -3.88
C ILE A 106 -4.17 14.43 -4.91
N ASP A 107 -3.92 15.02 -6.08
CA ASP A 107 -4.76 14.81 -7.24
C ASP A 107 -4.65 13.37 -7.73
N LYS A 108 -5.79 12.70 -7.88
CA LYS A 108 -5.84 11.27 -8.21
C LYS A 108 -5.39 10.96 -9.63
N GLU A 109 -5.54 11.90 -10.55
CA GLU A 109 -5.21 11.72 -11.96
C GLU A 109 -3.77 12.12 -12.26
N THR A 110 -3.35 13.31 -11.77
CA THR A 110 -2.04 13.88 -12.10
C THR A 110 -0.96 13.53 -11.08
N GLY A 111 -1.32 13.26 -9.82
CA GLY A 111 -0.39 13.10 -8.72
C GLY A 111 0.10 14.40 -8.10
N ASP A 112 -0.40 15.53 -8.57
CA ASP A 112 -0.01 16.82 -8.04
C ASP A 112 -0.47 16.98 -6.59
N ILE A 113 0.35 17.68 -5.80
CA ILE A 113 -0.01 18.07 -4.45
C ILE A 113 -0.98 19.25 -4.53
N LEU A 114 -2.16 19.08 -3.95
CA LEU A 114 -3.22 20.07 -3.94
C LEU A 114 -3.42 20.69 -2.56
N PRO A 115 -3.91 21.93 -2.48
CA PRO A 115 -4.36 22.54 -1.23
C PRO A 115 -5.47 21.72 -0.55
N ASN A 116 -5.39 21.64 0.80
CA ASN A 116 -6.45 21.11 1.64
C ASN A 116 -6.62 22.02 2.87
N LEU A 117 -6.21 21.63 4.10
CA LEU A 117 -6.18 22.54 5.25
C LEU A 117 -5.14 23.66 5.09
N ALA A 118 -4.06 23.43 4.33
CA ALA A 118 -3.19 24.49 3.85
C ALA A 118 -3.65 24.95 2.45
N THR A 119 -3.76 26.27 2.26
CA THR A 119 -4.11 26.90 0.97
C THR A 119 -2.90 27.13 0.09
N ALA A 120 -1.71 27.19 0.69
CA ALA A 120 -0.43 27.39 0.02
C ALA A 120 0.72 26.88 0.89
N TRP A 121 1.85 26.57 0.26
CA TRP A 121 3.11 26.26 0.94
C TRP A 121 4.29 26.74 0.12
N GLU A 122 5.41 26.97 0.82
CA GLU A 122 6.68 27.35 0.19
C GLU A 122 7.86 26.74 0.97
N TRP A 123 8.84 26.22 0.25
CA TRP A 123 10.11 25.85 0.84
C TRP A 123 10.92 27.11 1.14
N VAL A 124 11.17 27.36 2.45
CA VAL A 124 11.98 28.47 2.91
C VAL A 124 13.48 28.18 2.69
N ASP A 125 13.83 26.92 2.85
CA ASP A 125 15.12 26.31 2.52
C ASP A 125 14.92 24.81 2.26
N ASP A 126 16.00 24.06 2.12
CA ASP A 126 15.96 22.64 1.73
C ASP A 126 15.24 21.74 2.74
N THR A 127 15.05 22.19 3.99
CA THR A 127 14.45 21.40 5.08
C THR A 127 13.27 22.07 5.78
N HIS A 128 12.97 23.30 5.47
CA HIS A 128 11.86 24.03 6.09
C HIS A 128 10.79 24.39 5.06
N CYS A 129 9.58 23.89 5.28
CA CYS A 129 8.42 24.21 4.46
C CYS A 129 7.39 24.98 5.29
N LYS A 130 7.02 26.16 4.80
CA LYS A 130 6.02 27.03 5.41
C LYS A 130 4.66 26.78 4.77
N PHE A 131 3.63 26.60 5.62
CA PHE A 131 2.25 26.40 5.22
C PHE A 131 1.38 27.55 5.64
N THR A 132 0.48 28.00 4.75
CA THR A 132 -0.58 28.97 5.06
C THR A 132 -1.88 28.21 5.25
N LEU A 133 -2.47 28.28 6.43
CA LEU A 133 -3.69 27.56 6.79
C LEU A 133 -4.94 28.22 6.20
N ARG A 134 -5.97 27.40 5.99
CA ARG A 134 -7.28 27.81 5.49
C ARG A 134 -8.08 28.48 6.60
N ASP A 135 -8.71 29.63 6.28
CA ASP A 135 -9.67 30.28 7.14
C ASP A 135 -11.01 29.54 7.16
N GLY A 136 -11.72 29.59 8.29
CA GLY A 136 -13.08 29.08 8.42
C GLY A 136 -13.21 27.58 8.64
N VAL A 137 -12.10 26.85 8.77
CA VAL A 137 -12.13 25.44 9.17
C VAL A 137 -12.52 25.33 10.63
N THR A 138 -13.49 24.46 10.92
CA THR A 138 -13.95 24.17 12.29
C THR A 138 -13.56 22.73 12.66
N MET A 139 -12.87 22.59 13.77
CA MET A 139 -12.47 21.30 14.34
C MET A 139 -13.69 20.57 14.95
N TYR A 140 -13.53 19.29 15.30
CA TYR A 140 -14.61 18.47 15.87
C TYR A 140 -15.22 19.08 17.13
N ASP A 141 -14.43 19.74 17.97
CA ASP A 141 -14.86 20.40 19.22
C ASP A 141 -15.54 21.76 19.01
N GLY A 142 -15.59 22.25 17.76
CA GLY A 142 -16.20 23.53 17.37
C GLY A 142 -15.23 24.71 17.41
N THR A 143 -13.95 24.50 17.71
CA THR A 143 -12.93 25.56 17.66
C THR A 143 -12.42 25.78 16.23
N PRO A 144 -11.92 26.98 15.87
CA PRO A 144 -11.29 27.19 14.58
C PRO A 144 -9.92 26.53 14.53
N LEU A 145 -9.54 26.00 13.36
CA LEU A 145 -8.18 25.52 13.08
C LEU A 145 -7.19 26.70 13.18
N VAL A 146 -6.12 26.52 13.93
CA VAL A 146 -5.02 27.48 14.08
C VAL A 146 -3.65 26.78 14.00
N ALA A 147 -2.59 27.55 13.82
CA ALA A 147 -1.23 27.02 13.69
C ALA A 147 -0.76 26.23 14.94
N ASP A 148 -1.28 26.56 16.13
CA ASP A 148 -0.97 25.80 17.35
C ASP A 148 -1.44 24.34 17.26
N ASP A 149 -2.54 24.04 16.57
CA ASP A 149 -3.06 22.68 16.37
C ASP A 149 -2.11 21.85 15.48
N VAL A 150 -1.56 22.49 14.44
CA VAL A 150 -0.56 21.86 13.59
C VAL A 150 0.73 21.59 14.37
N VAL A 151 1.20 22.57 15.15
CA VAL A 151 2.41 22.40 15.99
C VAL A 151 2.20 21.26 17.01
N TYR A 152 1.04 21.21 17.65
CA TYR A 152 0.68 20.14 18.59
C TYR A 152 0.69 18.77 17.89
N THR A 153 0.02 18.67 16.75
CA THR A 153 -0.08 17.41 16.00
C THR A 153 1.28 16.93 15.50
N VAL A 154 2.11 17.84 14.98
CA VAL A 154 3.50 17.53 14.59
C VAL A 154 4.32 17.05 15.79
N GLY A 155 4.12 17.65 16.96
CA GLY A 155 4.74 17.19 18.21
C GLY A 155 4.38 15.75 18.58
N ILE A 156 3.15 15.31 18.27
CA ILE A 156 2.74 13.91 18.42
C ILE A 156 3.47 13.03 17.40
N TRP A 157 3.51 13.42 16.14
CA TRP A 157 4.21 12.63 15.10
C TRP A 157 5.66 12.40 15.45
N THR A 158 6.37 13.44 15.89
CA THR A 158 7.80 13.35 16.25
C THR A 158 8.05 12.57 17.54
N THR A 159 7.09 12.54 18.46
CA THR A 159 7.26 11.87 19.76
C THR A 159 6.88 10.39 19.68
N TYR A 160 5.75 10.07 19.08
CA TYR A 160 5.15 8.74 19.12
C TYR A 160 5.40 7.94 17.85
N SER A 161 5.52 8.62 16.71
CA SER A 161 5.81 8.00 15.42
C SER A 161 7.30 8.03 15.06
N ALA A 162 8.17 8.44 15.98
CA ALA A 162 9.62 8.48 15.76
C ALA A 162 10.24 7.10 15.48
N SER A 163 9.57 6.03 15.88
CA SER A 163 9.93 4.65 15.54
C SER A 163 9.32 4.17 14.22
N ASN A 164 8.44 4.96 13.62
CA ASN A 164 7.90 4.73 12.30
C ASN A 164 8.70 5.48 11.28
N ASP A 165 8.75 4.91 10.12
CA ASP A 165 9.49 5.41 8.99
C ASP A 165 9.12 6.85 8.64
N THR A 166 7.83 7.19 8.72
CA THR A 166 7.31 8.51 8.32
C THR A 166 7.57 9.61 9.35
N GLY A 167 7.36 9.33 10.64
CA GLY A 167 7.62 10.29 11.72
C GLY A 167 9.10 10.63 11.88
N SER A 168 10.01 9.74 11.47
CA SER A 168 11.45 9.96 11.55
C SER A 168 11.98 11.05 10.59
N TYR A 169 11.20 11.41 9.57
CA TYR A 169 11.58 12.47 8.62
C TYR A 169 11.21 13.88 9.10
N ILE A 170 10.36 14.02 10.11
CA ILE A 170 9.92 15.31 10.63
C ILE A 170 10.70 15.65 11.90
N ALA A 171 11.33 16.82 11.92
CA ALA A 171 12.07 17.33 13.08
C ALA A 171 11.16 18.07 14.07
N GLY A 172 10.15 18.79 13.55
CA GLY A 172 9.23 19.57 14.35
C GLY A 172 8.43 20.59 13.54
N ALA A 173 7.69 21.45 14.25
CA ALA A 173 7.00 22.59 13.65
C ALA A 173 7.09 23.81 14.54
N THR A 174 7.08 24.98 13.91
CA THR A 174 7.09 26.29 14.58
C THR A 174 5.95 27.15 14.05
N LYS A 175 5.16 27.70 14.96
CA LYS A 175 4.15 28.69 14.64
C LYS A 175 4.82 30.01 14.24
N ASP A 176 4.49 30.53 13.08
CA ASP A 176 4.90 31.88 12.66
C ASP A 176 3.86 32.93 13.10
N ASP A 177 2.56 32.63 12.89
CA ASP A 177 1.39 33.36 13.37
C ASP A 177 0.18 32.39 13.49
N ASP A 178 -1.04 32.89 13.72
CA ASP A 178 -2.22 32.03 13.92
C ASP A 178 -2.62 31.25 12.67
N HIS A 179 -2.23 31.66 11.47
CA HIS A 179 -2.56 31.04 10.20
C HIS A 179 -1.33 30.55 9.41
N THR A 180 -0.14 30.63 10.01
CA THR A 180 1.10 30.25 9.32
C THR A 180 1.98 29.39 10.21
N VAL A 181 2.41 28.25 9.71
CA VAL A 181 3.27 27.29 10.43
C VAL A 181 4.39 26.80 9.52
N THR A 182 5.60 26.71 10.07
CA THR A 182 6.75 26.14 9.38
C THR A 182 7.05 24.75 9.95
N ILE A 183 7.05 23.72 9.09
CA ILE A 183 7.45 22.35 9.43
C ILE A 183 8.93 22.18 9.03
N GLU A 184 9.72 21.65 9.97
CA GLU A 184 11.11 21.29 9.78
C GLU A 184 11.24 19.78 9.52
N PHE A 185 11.96 19.41 8.48
CA PHE A 185 12.26 18.03 8.12
C PHE A 185 13.72 17.67 8.46
N ASN A 186 13.98 16.42 8.80
CA ASN A 186 15.31 15.93 9.16
C ASN A 186 16.23 15.75 7.94
N THR A 187 15.68 15.79 6.74
CA THR A 187 16.42 15.59 5.47
C THR A 187 15.75 16.36 4.35
N VAL A 188 16.50 16.60 3.28
CA VAL A 188 15.96 17.10 2.02
C VAL A 188 15.20 15.97 1.37
N ALA A 189 13.89 16.11 1.19
CA ALA A 189 13.09 15.15 0.46
C ALA A 189 11.76 15.81 0.02
N PRO A 190 11.66 16.29 -1.22
CA PRO A 190 10.46 16.98 -1.70
C PRO A 190 9.20 16.10 -1.65
N ASP A 191 9.35 14.77 -1.77
CA ASP A 191 8.26 13.82 -1.68
C ASP A 191 7.62 13.72 -0.27
N LEU A 192 8.24 14.30 0.76
CA LEU A 192 7.65 14.33 2.11
C LEU A 192 6.37 15.16 2.18
N LEU A 193 6.16 16.12 1.28
CA LEU A 193 4.89 16.83 1.19
C LEU A 193 3.74 15.90 0.82
N ALA A 194 3.97 14.93 -0.08
CA ALA A 194 2.97 13.94 -0.43
C ALA A 194 2.62 13.02 0.75
N MET A 195 3.60 12.70 1.59
CA MET A 195 3.35 11.95 2.82
C MET A 195 2.37 12.68 3.74
N LEU A 196 2.43 14.01 3.81
CA LEU A 196 1.50 14.82 4.61
C LEU A 196 0.05 14.79 4.09
N SER A 197 -0.22 14.15 2.94
CA SER A 197 -1.59 13.89 2.45
C SER A 197 -2.21 12.64 3.05
N TRP A 198 -1.43 11.77 3.67
CA TRP A 198 -1.96 10.52 4.24
C TRP A 198 -2.82 10.81 5.46
N SER A 199 -3.94 10.10 5.57
CA SER A 199 -4.91 10.32 6.65
C SER A 199 -4.34 10.14 8.07
N ASN A 200 -3.20 9.47 8.22
CA ASN A 200 -2.47 9.38 9.48
C ASN A 200 -1.85 10.72 9.91
N PHE A 201 -1.63 11.64 8.96
CA PHE A 201 -1.17 13.00 9.20
C PHE A 201 -2.32 14.01 9.31
N GLY A 202 -3.53 13.53 9.63
CA GLY A 202 -4.67 14.36 9.93
C GLY A 202 -4.43 15.23 11.16
N ILE A 203 -4.91 16.48 11.10
CA ILE A 203 -4.71 17.47 12.16
C ILE A 203 -5.76 17.28 13.27
N ALA A 204 -5.33 17.37 14.52
CA ALA A 204 -6.16 17.33 15.73
C ALA A 204 -5.72 18.39 16.72
N THR A 205 -6.63 18.83 17.58
CA THR A 205 -6.31 19.77 18.67
C THR A 205 -5.89 19.04 19.95
N GLU A 206 -5.12 19.72 20.80
CA GLU A 206 -4.78 19.20 22.13
C GLU A 206 -6.03 18.95 22.99
N ASP A 207 -7.01 19.84 22.91
CA ASP A 207 -8.26 19.75 23.68
C ASP A 207 -9.10 18.54 23.22
N GLU A 208 -9.18 18.25 21.91
CA GLU A 208 -9.86 17.06 21.39
C GLU A 208 -9.20 15.77 21.88
N VAL A 209 -7.87 15.68 21.80
CA VAL A 209 -7.12 14.51 22.25
C VAL A 209 -7.30 14.29 23.75
N ASN A 210 -7.25 15.37 24.57
CA ASN A 210 -7.49 15.30 26.00
C ASN A 210 -8.93 14.89 26.31
N ALA A 211 -9.92 15.42 25.59
CA ALA A 211 -11.33 15.07 25.75
C ALA A 211 -11.63 13.61 25.35
N ALA A 212 -10.87 13.05 24.39
CA ALA A 212 -10.95 11.64 23.99
C ALA A 212 -10.34 10.68 25.02
N GLY A 213 -9.68 11.21 26.06
CA GLY A 213 -9.03 10.44 27.13
C GLY A 213 -7.49 10.42 27.05
N GLY A 214 -6.93 11.30 26.24
CA GLY A 214 -5.49 11.42 26.00
C GLY A 214 -4.98 10.52 24.89
N ILE A 215 -3.69 10.59 24.63
CA ILE A 215 -3.04 9.96 23.50
C ILE A 215 -3.20 8.42 23.47
N GLU A 216 -3.26 7.77 24.63
CA GLU A 216 -3.44 6.31 24.74
C GLU A 216 -4.86 5.85 24.41
N ALA A 217 -5.86 6.72 24.55
CA ALA A 217 -7.27 6.38 24.40
C ALA A 217 -7.87 6.84 23.06
N VAL A 218 -7.30 7.90 22.47
CA VAL A 218 -7.85 8.56 21.28
C VAL A 218 -8.02 7.61 20.09
N GLY A 219 -7.12 6.65 19.92
CA GLY A 219 -7.18 5.69 18.84
C GLY A 219 -8.42 4.77 18.84
N ARG A 220 -9.10 4.66 19.97
CA ARG A 220 -10.37 3.89 20.11
C ARG A 220 -11.60 4.79 20.29
N ASN A 221 -11.41 6.09 20.49
CA ASN A 221 -12.48 7.07 20.62
C ASN A 221 -12.08 8.38 19.91
N PRO A 222 -11.84 8.35 18.59
CA PRO A 222 -11.25 9.46 17.85
C PRO A 222 -12.27 10.56 17.57
N LYS A 223 -12.73 11.24 18.63
CA LYS A 223 -13.53 12.45 18.52
C LYS A 223 -12.60 13.64 18.28
N ILE A 224 -11.93 13.61 17.16
CA ILE A 224 -10.87 14.51 16.75
C ILE A 224 -10.95 14.81 15.26
N GLY A 225 -10.35 15.92 14.84
CA GLY A 225 -10.17 16.29 13.44
C GLY A 225 -11.30 17.15 12.90
N CYS A 226 -11.32 17.31 11.58
CA CYS A 226 -12.25 18.20 10.90
C CYS A 226 -12.77 17.61 9.57
N GLY A 227 -12.68 16.28 9.41
CA GLY A 227 -13.09 15.61 8.19
C GLY A 227 -14.59 15.66 7.89
N ARG A 228 -14.98 15.07 6.74
CA ARG A 228 -16.37 15.05 6.25
C ARG A 228 -17.33 14.30 7.16
N TYR A 229 -16.82 13.38 7.96
CA TYR A 229 -17.58 12.62 8.95
C TYR A 229 -16.94 12.74 10.31
N GLN A 230 -17.75 12.60 11.35
CA GLN A 230 -17.35 12.62 12.74
C GLN A 230 -17.54 11.24 13.36
N PHE A 231 -16.67 10.89 14.29
CA PHE A 231 -16.77 9.63 15.01
C PHE A 231 -18.00 9.61 15.93
N LYS A 232 -18.82 8.58 15.81
CA LYS A 232 -19.98 8.36 16.68
C LYS A 232 -19.76 7.26 17.68
N GLU A 233 -19.41 6.06 17.22
CA GLU A 233 -19.36 4.86 18.05
C GLU A 233 -18.44 3.79 17.49
N TRP A 234 -17.79 3.05 18.35
CA TRP A 234 -17.07 1.84 18.04
C TRP A 234 -17.53 0.69 18.95
N VAL A 235 -18.23 -0.28 18.38
CA VAL A 235 -18.65 -1.52 19.06
C VAL A 235 -17.64 -2.61 18.71
N ASN A 236 -16.77 -2.95 19.66
CA ASN A 236 -15.66 -3.87 19.47
C ASN A 236 -16.10 -5.21 18.84
N GLY A 237 -15.41 -5.66 17.82
CA GLY A 237 -15.72 -6.87 17.06
C GLY A 237 -17.00 -6.81 16.21
N GLN A 238 -17.67 -5.65 16.13
CA GLN A 238 -18.94 -5.53 15.41
C GLN A 238 -18.92 -4.40 14.37
N SER A 239 -18.69 -3.15 14.79
CA SER A 239 -18.79 -2.02 13.87
C SER A 239 -18.13 -0.74 14.38
N ILE A 240 -17.75 0.12 13.43
CA ILE A 240 -17.44 1.54 13.64
C ILE A 240 -18.51 2.34 12.91
N THR A 241 -19.06 3.36 13.57
CA THR A 241 -20.10 4.22 13.02
C THR A 241 -19.62 5.66 13.01
N LEU A 242 -19.77 6.31 11.86
CA LEU A 242 -19.48 7.73 11.65
C LEU A 242 -20.78 8.44 11.29
N GLU A 243 -20.90 9.72 11.62
CA GLU A 243 -21.98 10.62 11.21
C GLU A 243 -21.41 11.76 10.37
N ARG A 244 -22.16 12.19 9.35
CA ARG A 244 -21.77 13.32 8.52
C ARG A 244 -21.52 14.56 9.37
N ASN A 245 -20.44 15.27 9.05
CA ASN A 245 -20.11 16.55 9.65
C ASN A 245 -20.92 17.66 8.97
N GLU A 246 -21.98 18.11 9.59
CA GLU A 246 -22.86 19.16 9.05
C GLU A 246 -22.17 20.56 9.03
N ASN A 247 -20.99 20.69 9.65
CA ASN A 247 -20.16 21.90 9.68
C ASN A 247 -18.86 21.71 8.89
N TYR A 248 -18.83 20.78 7.93
CA TYR A 248 -17.65 20.58 7.11
C TYR A 248 -17.32 21.86 6.33
N TRP A 249 -16.04 22.21 6.28
CA TRP A 249 -15.58 23.48 5.74
C TRP A 249 -15.67 23.62 4.21
N ASP A 250 -15.78 22.52 3.49
CA ASP A 250 -15.88 22.50 2.03
C ASP A 250 -17.32 22.18 1.61
N ASP A 251 -18.08 23.21 1.27
CA ASP A 251 -19.48 23.11 0.88
C ASP A 251 -19.70 22.29 -0.43
N ASP A 252 -18.65 22.16 -1.25
CA ASP A 252 -18.70 21.38 -2.49
C ASP A 252 -18.54 19.87 -2.26
N TYR A 253 -18.19 19.44 -1.02
CA TYR A 253 -17.87 18.06 -0.67
C TYR A 253 -18.46 17.59 0.66
N THR A 254 -19.75 17.75 0.87
CA THR A 254 -20.39 17.51 2.16
C THR A 254 -20.60 16.04 2.55
N GLY A 255 -20.36 15.09 1.65
CA GLY A 255 -20.68 13.68 1.89
C GLY A 255 -22.19 13.38 1.73
N TYR A 256 -22.53 12.39 0.93
CA TYR A 256 -23.92 12.08 0.59
C TYR A 256 -24.67 11.42 1.75
N PHE A 257 -24.13 10.33 2.31
CA PHE A 257 -24.80 9.55 3.35
C PHE A 257 -24.72 10.24 4.70
N LYS A 258 -25.80 10.19 5.49
CA LYS A 258 -25.80 10.71 6.87
C LYS A 258 -24.90 9.89 7.79
N THR A 259 -24.85 8.59 7.56
CA THR A 259 -24.13 7.64 8.39
C THR A 259 -23.25 6.75 7.53
N ILE A 260 -22.01 6.53 7.93
CA ILE A 260 -21.18 5.44 7.41
C ILE A 260 -20.99 4.42 8.53
N LYS A 261 -21.30 3.15 8.25
CA LYS A 261 -21.11 2.05 9.18
C LYS A 261 -20.15 1.04 8.59
N PHE A 262 -19.00 0.86 9.23
CA PHE A 262 -18.05 -0.20 8.92
C PHE A 262 -18.36 -1.44 9.73
N THR A 263 -18.39 -2.59 9.09
CA THR A 263 -18.49 -3.92 9.70
C THR A 263 -17.29 -4.75 9.28
N PHE A 264 -17.02 -5.88 9.94
CA PHE A 264 -15.79 -6.63 9.76
C PHE A 264 -16.05 -8.10 9.49
N THR A 265 -15.43 -8.67 8.47
CA THR A 265 -15.34 -10.11 8.26
C THR A 265 -14.16 -10.46 7.36
N ASN A 266 -13.34 -11.40 7.79
CA ASN A 266 -12.16 -11.85 7.04
C ASN A 266 -12.49 -12.81 5.88
N ASP A 267 -13.71 -13.35 5.84
CA ASP A 267 -14.15 -14.23 4.75
C ASP A 267 -14.59 -13.40 3.54
N PRO A 268 -13.86 -13.42 2.41
CA PRO A 268 -14.23 -12.67 1.22
C PRO A 268 -15.60 -13.06 0.66
N ALA A 269 -15.96 -14.35 0.71
CA ALA A 269 -17.26 -14.80 0.22
C ALA A 269 -18.42 -14.25 1.06
N ALA A 270 -18.23 -14.14 2.38
CA ALA A 270 -19.20 -13.50 3.25
C ALA A 270 -19.34 -12.00 2.99
N ARG A 271 -18.23 -11.29 2.66
CA ARG A 271 -18.26 -9.87 2.27
C ARG A 271 -19.09 -9.66 0.99
N GLU A 272 -18.83 -10.47 -0.04
CA GLU A 272 -19.58 -10.39 -1.31
C GLU A 272 -21.06 -10.71 -1.11
N MET A 273 -21.37 -11.76 -0.36
CA MET A 273 -22.76 -12.16 -0.06
C MET A 273 -23.52 -11.05 0.68
N ALA A 274 -22.87 -10.30 1.57
CA ALA A 274 -23.49 -9.18 2.27
C ALA A 274 -23.90 -8.06 1.29
N VAL A 275 -23.12 -7.79 0.25
CA VAL A 275 -23.50 -6.82 -0.79
C VAL A 275 -24.59 -7.39 -1.69
N GLU A 276 -24.47 -8.65 -2.11
CA GLU A 276 -25.47 -9.29 -2.98
C GLU A 276 -26.84 -9.39 -2.32
N SER A 277 -26.90 -9.64 -0.99
CA SER A 277 -28.15 -9.68 -0.22
C SER A 277 -28.73 -8.31 0.11
N GLY A 278 -27.95 -7.23 -0.03
CA GLY A 278 -28.33 -5.88 0.38
C GLY A 278 -28.10 -5.56 1.86
N ASP A 279 -27.40 -6.44 2.61
CA ASP A 279 -27.02 -6.19 4.00
C ASP A 279 -25.85 -5.19 4.11
N ALA A 280 -25.09 -5.02 3.02
CA ALA A 280 -24.02 -4.04 2.86
C ALA A 280 -24.13 -3.36 1.50
N ASN A 281 -23.45 -2.20 1.38
CA ASN A 281 -23.35 -1.45 0.13
C ASN A 281 -22.01 -1.67 -0.57
N VAL A 282 -20.94 -1.91 0.20
CA VAL A 282 -19.56 -2.02 -0.31
C VAL A 282 -18.82 -3.14 0.41
N ALA A 283 -18.19 -4.02 -0.33
CA ALA A 283 -17.16 -4.96 0.14
C ALA A 283 -15.83 -4.53 -0.47
N VAL A 284 -14.85 -4.25 0.38
CA VAL A 284 -13.51 -3.79 -0.04
C VAL A 284 -12.47 -4.91 0.08
N ASP A 285 -11.28 -4.69 -0.52
CA ASP A 285 -10.14 -5.61 -0.45
C ASP A 285 -10.51 -7.05 -0.85
N MET A 286 -11.22 -7.16 -1.95
CA MET A 286 -11.64 -8.45 -2.48
C MET A 286 -10.52 -9.08 -3.31
N PRO A 287 -10.27 -10.40 -3.19
CA PRO A 287 -9.44 -11.11 -4.14
C PRO A 287 -9.99 -10.92 -5.56
N VAL A 288 -9.16 -10.46 -6.50
CA VAL A 288 -9.61 -10.12 -7.86
C VAL A 288 -10.25 -11.33 -8.56
N SER A 289 -9.66 -12.52 -8.40
CA SER A 289 -10.20 -13.76 -8.98
C SER A 289 -11.60 -14.10 -8.47
N GLN A 290 -11.90 -13.76 -7.22
CA GLN A 290 -13.21 -13.99 -6.62
C GLN A 290 -14.19 -12.91 -7.07
N ALA A 291 -13.84 -11.63 -6.93
CA ALA A 291 -14.69 -10.51 -7.36
C ALA A 291 -15.08 -10.62 -8.84
N ALA A 292 -14.19 -11.11 -9.69
CA ALA A 292 -14.43 -11.36 -11.11
C ALA A 292 -15.64 -12.29 -11.37
N THR A 293 -15.98 -13.17 -10.44
CA THR A 293 -17.16 -14.05 -10.58
C THR A 293 -18.49 -13.30 -10.47
N TYR A 294 -18.46 -12.08 -9.94
CA TYR A 294 -19.64 -11.22 -9.76
C TYR A 294 -19.88 -10.24 -10.91
N VAL A 295 -18.93 -10.09 -11.84
CA VAL A 295 -19.04 -9.14 -12.98
C VAL A 295 -20.30 -9.36 -13.83
N SER A 296 -20.84 -10.58 -13.87
CA SER A 296 -22.06 -10.89 -14.64
C SER A 296 -23.37 -10.73 -13.87
N LYS A 297 -23.35 -10.28 -12.60
CA LYS A 297 -24.55 -10.10 -11.79
C LYS A 297 -25.11 -8.69 -11.95
N ASP A 298 -26.42 -8.59 -12.13
CA ASP A 298 -27.11 -7.30 -12.40
C ASP A 298 -27.32 -6.44 -11.13
N ASN A 299 -27.22 -7.03 -9.95
CA ASN A 299 -27.51 -6.37 -8.66
C ASN A 299 -26.27 -5.85 -7.93
N VAL A 300 -25.08 -6.02 -8.51
CA VAL A 300 -23.82 -5.53 -7.98
C VAL A 300 -22.95 -4.95 -9.09
N ASN A 301 -22.03 -4.06 -8.72
CA ASN A 301 -20.93 -3.63 -9.58
C ASN A 301 -19.63 -4.21 -9.03
N VAL A 302 -18.69 -4.50 -9.92
CA VAL A 302 -17.33 -4.92 -9.55
C VAL A 302 -16.36 -3.88 -10.08
N VAL A 303 -15.54 -3.34 -9.19
CA VAL A 303 -14.45 -2.42 -9.53
C VAL A 303 -13.13 -3.13 -9.31
N ILE A 304 -12.28 -3.14 -10.33
CA ILE A 304 -10.93 -3.69 -10.26
C ILE A 304 -9.97 -2.59 -10.68
N HIS A 305 -9.00 -2.31 -9.85
CA HIS A 305 -8.01 -1.24 -10.08
C HIS A 305 -6.62 -1.65 -9.58
N THR A 306 -5.60 -0.91 -10.01
CA THR A 306 -4.24 -1.07 -9.50
C THR A 306 -4.16 -0.58 -8.06
N PHE A 307 -3.26 -1.20 -7.28
CA PHE A 307 -3.04 -0.85 -5.87
C PHE A 307 -1.80 0.04 -5.68
N GLY A 308 -1.24 0.58 -6.76
CA GLY A 308 -0.04 1.42 -6.68
C GLY A 308 1.23 0.67 -6.27
N GLN A 309 1.24 -0.64 -6.44
CA GLN A 309 2.36 -1.52 -6.11
C GLN A 309 2.70 -2.40 -7.31
N VAL A 310 3.93 -2.88 -7.34
CA VAL A 310 4.37 -3.92 -8.26
C VAL A 310 4.67 -5.18 -7.44
N MET A 311 4.15 -6.30 -7.89
CA MET A 311 4.46 -7.60 -7.33
C MET A 311 5.81 -8.08 -7.86
N HIS A 312 6.73 -8.38 -6.96
CA HIS A 312 8.10 -8.81 -7.30
C HIS A 312 8.41 -10.19 -6.78
N LEU A 313 9.17 -10.95 -7.54
CA LEU A 313 9.90 -12.10 -7.06
C LEU A 313 11.26 -11.62 -6.53
N TRP A 314 11.45 -11.70 -5.23
CA TRP A 314 12.69 -11.34 -4.58
C TRP A 314 13.60 -12.54 -4.38
N TYR A 315 14.89 -12.29 -4.55
CA TYR A 315 15.95 -13.25 -4.31
C TYR A 315 16.63 -12.95 -2.98
N ASN A 316 16.78 -13.93 -2.11
CA ASN A 316 17.62 -13.74 -0.94
C ASN A 316 19.10 -13.65 -1.38
N MET A 317 19.74 -12.52 -1.10
CA MET A 317 21.17 -12.30 -1.35
C MET A 317 21.94 -12.02 -0.06
N GLY A 318 21.26 -12.10 1.10
CA GLY A 318 21.83 -11.84 2.43
C GLY A 318 22.76 -12.95 2.94
N GLU A 319 23.07 -12.88 4.22
CA GLU A 319 24.02 -13.82 4.84
C GLU A 319 23.62 -15.28 4.71
N LYS A 320 22.32 -15.59 4.84
CA LYS A 320 21.75 -16.95 4.75
C LYS A 320 21.56 -17.45 3.33
N ALA A 321 21.72 -16.61 2.33
CA ALA A 321 21.47 -16.96 0.95
C ALA A 321 22.46 -18.00 0.42
N GLY A 322 21.92 -18.92 -0.35
CA GLY A 322 22.67 -19.96 -1.06
C GLY A 322 22.98 -19.55 -2.52
N ALA A 323 22.45 -20.34 -3.45
CA ALA A 323 22.68 -20.16 -4.88
C ALA A 323 22.17 -18.82 -5.43
N THR A 324 21.17 -18.22 -4.83
CA THR A 324 20.57 -16.92 -5.25
C THR A 324 21.52 -15.72 -5.12
N LYS A 325 22.66 -15.86 -4.44
CA LYS A 325 23.76 -14.88 -4.49
C LYS A 325 24.37 -14.72 -5.87
N ASP A 326 24.40 -15.81 -6.66
CA ASP A 326 24.94 -15.79 -8.00
C ASP A 326 23.97 -15.12 -8.98
N ALA A 327 24.45 -14.09 -9.67
CA ALA A 327 23.64 -13.36 -10.65
C ALA A 327 23.18 -14.24 -11.82
N ASN A 328 23.99 -15.24 -12.23
CA ASN A 328 23.60 -16.16 -13.29
C ASN A 328 22.43 -17.06 -12.87
N VAL A 329 22.36 -17.45 -11.57
CA VAL A 329 21.20 -18.18 -11.04
C VAL A 329 19.95 -17.33 -11.10
N ARG A 330 20.02 -16.05 -10.66
CA ARG A 330 18.88 -15.14 -10.71
C ARG A 330 18.41 -14.87 -12.14
N LYS A 331 19.35 -14.61 -13.06
CA LYS A 331 19.06 -14.44 -14.50
C LYS A 331 18.46 -15.69 -15.12
N ALA A 332 18.92 -16.89 -14.73
CA ALA A 332 18.36 -18.13 -15.19
C ALA A 332 16.91 -18.32 -14.73
N ILE A 333 16.62 -17.97 -13.47
CA ILE A 333 15.26 -17.98 -12.93
C ILE A 333 14.37 -17.04 -13.76
N GLU A 334 14.76 -15.77 -13.92
CA GLU A 334 13.99 -14.77 -14.67
C GLU A 334 13.71 -15.22 -16.10
N LYS A 335 14.71 -15.74 -16.83
CA LYS A 335 14.56 -16.24 -18.21
C LYS A 335 13.63 -17.45 -18.34
N ALA A 336 13.42 -18.20 -17.28
CA ALA A 336 12.55 -19.37 -17.28
C ALA A 336 11.07 -19.02 -17.02
N LEU A 337 10.76 -17.81 -16.53
CA LEU A 337 9.42 -17.43 -16.12
C LEU A 337 8.50 -17.14 -17.30
N ASN A 338 7.26 -17.62 -17.22
CA ASN A 338 6.17 -17.24 -18.09
C ASN A 338 5.40 -16.06 -17.48
N PHE A 339 5.78 -14.86 -17.84
CA PHE A 339 5.21 -13.63 -17.27
C PHE A 339 3.72 -13.46 -17.58
N ASP A 340 3.24 -13.89 -18.76
CA ASP A 340 1.81 -13.86 -19.08
C ASP A 340 1.01 -14.77 -18.15
N ALA A 341 1.51 -15.99 -17.89
CA ALA A 341 0.85 -16.92 -16.97
C ALA A 341 0.90 -16.44 -15.52
N LEU A 342 2.04 -15.87 -15.10
CA LEU A 342 2.19 -15.30 -13.75
C LEU A 342 1.24 -14.13 -13.53
N SER A 343 1.22 -13.17 -14.46
CA SER A 343 0.32 -12.03 -14.43
C SER A 343 -1.15 -12.47 -14.42
N ALA A 344 -1.52 -13.39 -15.32
CA ALA A 344 -2.90 -13.87 -15.40
C ALA A 344 -3.37 -14.54 -14.10
N VAL A 345 -2.50 -15.31 -13.43
CA VAL A 345 -2.84 -15.95 -12.15
C VAL A 345 -2.89 -14.92 -11.02
N ALA A 346 -1.92 -14.01 -10.95
CA ALA A 346 -1.83 -13.02 -9.87
C ALA A 346 -2.97 -12.00 -9.93
N THR A 347 -3.38 -11.60 -11.13
CA THR A 347 -4.36 -10.52 -11.35
C THR A 347 -5.74 -11.01 -11.78
N GLY A 348 -5.97 -12.33 -11.81
CA GLY A 348 -7.22 -12.89 -12.34
C GLY A 348 -7.46 -12.57 -13.83
N GLY A 349 -6.42 -12.18 -14.57
CA GLY A 349 -6.48 -11.79 -15.98
C GLY A 349 -6.84 -10.32 -16.22
N TYR A 350 -6.95 -9.50 -15.17
CA TYR A 350 -7.28 -8.07 -15.28
C TYR A 350 -6.06 -7.14 -15.27
N GLY A 351 -4.88 -7.64 -14.94
CA GLY A 351 -3.62 -6.91 -15.00
C GLY A 351 -2.74 -7.35 -16.17
N GLY A 352 -1.63 -6.66 -16.34
CA GLY A 352 -0.60 -6.95 -17.32
C GLY A 352 0.76 -7.27 -16.68
N ILE A 353 1.79 -7.39 -17.49
CA ILE A 353 3.17 -7.57 -17.05
C ILE A 353 3.72 -6.22 -16.56
N ALA A 354 4.52 -6.22 -15.49
CA ALA A 354 5.22 -5.03 -15.04
C ALA A 354 6.54 -4.85 -15.79
N TYR A 355 6.65 -3.78 -16.58
CA TYR A 355 7.85 -3.43 -17.35
C TYR A 355 8.82 -2.50 -16.61
N GLY A 356 8.44 -1.97 -15.46
CA GLY A 356 9.24 -1.12 -14.58
C GLY A 356 9.22 -1.63 -13.14
N TYR A 357 10.11 -1.13 -12.32
CA TYR A 357 10.12 -1.41 -10.88
C TYR A 357 9.11 -0.56 -10.13
N PHE A 358 8.82 0.64 -10.65
CA PHE A 358 7.73 1.46 -10.16
C PHE A 358 6.41 1.11 -10.86
N PRO A 359 5.26 1.31 -10.20
CA PRO A 359 3.97 1.15 -10.86
C PRO A 359 3.79 2.20 -11.96
N PRO A 360 3.01 1.90 -13.02
CA PRO A 360 2.81 2.81 -14.15
C PRO A 360 2.28 4.20 -13.78
N GLU A 361 1.59 4.30 -12.66
CA GLU A 361 1.02 5.55 -12.12
C GLU A 361 2.05 6.44 -11.44
N SER A 362 3.23 5.91 -11.12
CA SER A 362 4.30 6.69 -10.49
C SER A 362 4.87 7.73 -11.45
N LYS A 363 5.09 8.94 -10.95
CA LYS A 363 5.80 9.99 -11.72
C LYS A 363 7.23 9.57 -12.11
N TYR A 364 7.82 8.63 -11.40
CA TYR A 364 9.16 8.08 -11.67
C TYR A 364 9.14 6.82 -12.54
N TYR A 365 7.97 6.37 -12.99
CA TYR A 365 7.87 5.18 -13.82
C TYR A 365 8.77 5.25 -15.07
N ASN A 366 9.52 4.17 -15.28
CA ASN A 366 10.28 3.89 -16.49
C ASN A 366 10.03 2.43 -16.90
N ALA A 367 9.74 2.20 -18.17
CA ALA A 367 9.67 0.85 -18.71
C ALA A 367 11.10 0.38 -19.04
N VAL A 368 11.80 -0.20 -18.07
CA VAL A 368 13.18 -0.69 -18.24
C VAL A 368 13.25 -2.06 -18.90
N TYR A 369 12.16 -2.82 -18.89
CA TYR A 369 12.00 -4.06 -19.65
C TYR A 369 11.22 -3.81 -20.93
N THR A 370 11.55 -4.57 -21.96
CA THR A 370 10.78 -4.65 -23.20
C THR A 370 10.06 -6.02 -23.26
N PRO A 371 9.04 -6.20 -24.11
CA PRO A 371 8.42 -7.51 -24.29
C PRO A 371 9.43 -8.61 -24.71
N GLU A 372 10.48 -8.25 -25.45
CA GLU A 372 11.51 -9.15 -25.89
C GLU A 372 12.40 -9.64 -24.73
N ASP A 373 12.63 -8.79 -23.72
CA ASP A 373 13.41 -9.16 -22.52
C ASP A 373 12.71 -10.25 -21.69
N LEU A 374 11.37 -10.30 -21.75
CA LEU A 374 10.51 -11.17 -20.94
C LEU A 374 10.02 -12.42 -21.70
N VAL A 375 10.62 -12.72 -22.87
CA VAL A 375 10.36 -13.98 -23.59
C VAL A 375 11.07 -15.13 -22.87
N ILE A 376 10.33 -16.23 -22.68
CA ILE A 376 10.87 -17.45 -22.08
C ILE A 376 12.06 -17.98 -22.89
N ASP A 377 13.20 -18.18 -22.22
CA ASP A 377 14.43 -18.70 -22.80
C ASP A 377 14.99 -19.86 -21.93
N VAL A 378 14.36 -21.02 -22.06
CA VAL A 378 14.74 -22.24 -21.29
C VAL A 378 16.19 -22.67 -21.55
N GLU A 379 16.65 -22.59 -22.78
CA GLU A 379 18.00 -23.03 -23.12
C GLU A 379 19.06 -22.04 -22.64
N GLY A 380 18.82 -20.74 -22.74
CA GLY A 380 19.67 -19.71 -22.15
C GLY A 380 19.70 -19.80 -20.62
N ALA A 381 18.56 -20.08 -19.99
CA ALA A 381 18.48 -20.30 -18.54
C ALA A 381 19.31 -21.49 -18.08
N LYS A 382 19.25 -22.64 -18.80
CA LYS A 382 20.09 -23.81 -18.49
C LYS A 382 21.58 -23.54 -18.65
N ALA A 383 21.97 -22.81 -19.71
CA ALA A 383 23.35 -22.42 -19.91
C ALA A 383 23.90 -21.58 -18.73
N LEU A 384 23.10 -20.62 -18.23
CA LEU A 384 23.47 -19.81 -17.08
C LEU A 384 23.60 -20.64 -15.79
N LEU A 385 22.73 -21.64 -15.58
CA LEU A 385 22.86 -22.56 -14.45
C LEU A 385 24.11 -23.44 -14.56
N GLU A 386 24.48 -23.88 -15.75
CA GLU A 386 25.70 -24.63 -15.98
C GLU A 386 26.95 -23.78 -15.69
N GLU A 387 26.96 -22.51 -16.15
CA GLU A 387 28.04 -21.56 -15.83
C GLU A 387 28.16 -21.28 -14.32
N ALA A 388 27.03 -21.21 -13.61
CA ALA A 388 26.99 -21.05 -12.16
C ALA A 388 27.33 -22.34 -11.40
N GLY A 389 27.55 -23.48 -12.09
CA GLY A 389 27.90 -24.76 -11.47
C GLY A 389 26.72 -25.64 -11.05
N TYR A 390 25.50 -25.29 -11.46
CA TYR A 390 24.24 -25.97 -11.13
C TYR A 390 23.64 -26.78 -12.30
N GLY A 391 24.42 -27.12 -13.32
CA GLY A 391 23.95 -27.87 -14.47
C GLY A 391 23.39 -29.26 -14.16
N ASN A 392 23.66 -29.82 -12.96
CA ASN A 392 23.12 -31.11 -12.53
C ASN A 392 21.83 -30.98 -11.68
N GLY A 393 21.28 -29.79 -11.56
CA GLY A 393 20.09 -29.47 -10.77
C GLY A 393 20.37 -28.60 -9.56
N LEU A 394 19.35 -27.96 -9.06
CA LEU A 394 19.39 -27.03 -7.93
C LEU A 394 18.08 -27.14 -7.13
N ASP A 395 18.19 -27.26 -5.81
CA ASP A 395 17.04 -27.20 -4.90
C ASP A 395 16.93 -25.78 -4.33
N LEU A 396 15.75 -25.17 -4.42
CA LEU A 396 15.42 -23.87 -3.85
C LEU A 396 14.08 -23.94 -3.08
N SER A 397 13.86 -22.97 -2.21
CA SER A 397 12.60 -22.78 -1.50
C SER A 397 11.96 -21.43 -1.84
N ILE A 398 10.63 -21.38 -1.88
CA ILE A 398 9.86 -20.15 -1.91
C ILE A 398 9.00 -20.07 -0.66
N LEU A 399 9.19 -18.99 0.12
CA LEU A 399 8.38 -18.69 1.30
C LEU A 399 7.18 -17.85 0.87
N GLY A 400 5.99 -18.22 1.33
CA GLY A 400 4.80 -17.49 0.95
C GLY A 400 3.58 -17.76 1.81
N THR A 401 2.43 -17.26 1.33
CA THR A 401 1.13 -17.45 1.97
C THR A 401 0.30 -18.50 1.22
N GLN A 402 -0.66 -19.09 1.91
CA GLN A 402 -1.53 -20.12 1.34
C GLN A 402 -2.33 -19.62 0.13
N ASP A 403 -2.76 -18.36 0.16
CA ASP A 403 -3.57 -17.77 -0.92
C ASP A 403 -2.78 -17.57 -2.22
N SER A 404 -1.46 -17.50 -2.14
CA SER A 404 -0.57 -17.32 -3.29
C SER A 404 -0.02 -18.63 -3.85
N VAL A 405 -0.42 -19.78 -3.33
CA VAL A 405 0.00 -21.12 -3.84
C VAL A 405 -0.22 -21.29 -5.35
N PRO A 406 -1.33 -20.82 -5.96
CA PRO A 406 -1.50 -20.90 -7.40
C PRO A 406 -0.38 -20.20 -8.18
N LEU A 407 0.06 -19.01 -7.75
CA LEU A 407 1.17 -18.28 -8.35
C LEU A 407 2.50 -19.03 -8.18
N TYR A 408 2.77 -19.53 -6.97
CA TYR A 408 4.00 -20.29 -6.70
C TYR A 408 4.07 -21.59 -7.49
N THR A 409 2.92 -22.20 -7.78
CA THR A 409 2.84 -23.41 -8.64
C THR A 409 3.28 -23.11 -10.09
N VAL A 410 2.90 -21.94 -10.62
CA VAL A 410 3.37 -21.51 -11.95
C VAL A 410 4.89 -21.31 -11.94
N ILE A 411 5.42 -20.64 -10.91
CA ILE A 411 6.88 -20.45 -10.75
C ILE A 411 7.58 -21.83 -10.68
N GLN A 412 7.08 -22.72 -9.84
CA GLN A 412 7.64 -24.09 -9.67
C GLN A 412 7.69 -24.86 -11.00
N GLU A 413 6.61 -24.86 -11.77
CA GLU A 413 6.56 -25.55 -13.07
C GLU A 413 7.51 -24.92 -14.09
N ASN A 414 7.68 -23.59 -14.09
CA ASN A 414 8.65 -22.93 -14.95
C ASN A 414 10.09 -23.33 -14.57
N LEU A 415 10.43 -23.27 -13.29
CA LEU A 415 11.76 -23.57 -12.79
C LEU A 415 12.14 -25.06 -12.96
N ARG A 416 11.16 -25.96 -12.88
CA ARG A 416 11.36 -27.39 -13.15
C ARG A 416 11.92 -27.65 -14.56
N GLN A 417 11.54 -26.84 -15.57
CA GLN A 417 12.00 -26.99 -16.94
C GLN A 417 13.50 -26.72 -17.11
N ILE A 418 14.10 -25.95 -16.20
CA ILE A 418 15.53 -25.64 -16.20
C ILE A 418 16.32 -26.45 -15.14
N GLY A 419 15.68 -27.44 -14.51
CA GLY A 419 16.34 -28.32 -13.54
C GLY A 419 16.39 -27.76 -12.12
N ILE A 420 15.60 -26.73 -11.78
CA ILE A 420 15.43 -26.25 -10.41
C ILE A 420 14.21 -26.96 -9.80
N ASN A 421 14.43 -27.59 -8.65
CA ASN A 421 13.38 -28.17 -7.83
C ASN A 421 12.98 -27.18 -6.74
N LEU A 422 11.80 -26.54 -6.89
CA LEU A 422 11.31 -25.52 -5.98
C LEU A 422 10.40 -26.14 -4.93
N THR A 423 10.70 -25.95 -3.64
CA THR A 423 9.82 -26.30 -2.52
C THR A 423 8.97 -25.08 -2.16
N ILE A 424 7.65 -25.23 -2.13
CA ILE A 424 6.71 -24.19 -1.70
C ILE A 424 6.49 -24.35 -0.20
N ASP A 425 6.85 -23.33 0.58
CA ASP A 425 6.68 -23.27 2.02
C ASP A 425 5.65 -22.19 2.39
N THR A 426 4.53 -22.61 2.99
CA THR A 426 3.42 -21.73 3.37
C THR A 426 3.06 -21.94 4.85
N PRO A 427 3.92 -21.48 5.77
CA PRO A 427 3.69 -21.59 7.21
C PRO A 427 2.53 -20.69 7.67
N ASP A 428 2.21 -20.73 8.96
CA ASP A 428 1.27 -19.76 9.54
C ASP A 428 1.83 -18.32 9.46
N THR A 429 0.95 -17.32 9.64
CA THR A 429 1.30 -15.90 9.48
C THR A 429 2.48 -15.48 10.36
N ALA A 430 2.54 -15.95 11.61
CA ALA A 430 3.62 -15.56 12.52
C ALA A 430 4.97 -16.15 12.06
N GLN A 431 4.98 -17.40 11.64
CA GLN A 431 6.16 -18.07 11.09
C GLN A 431 6.57 -17.47 9.74
N PHE A 432 5.60 -17.12 8.89
CA PHE A 432 5.87 -16.41 7.64
C PHE A 432 6.61 -15.09 7.90
N VAL A 433 6.08 -14.24 8.80
CA VAL A 433 6.71 -12.95 9.14
C VAL A 433 8.11 -13.16 9.73
N MET A 434 8.27 -14.15 10.62
CA MET A 434 9.59 -14.47 11.19
C MET A 434 10.58 -14.96 10.14
N GLY A 435 10.18 -15.86 9.25
CA GLY A 435 11.01 -16.38 8.16
C GLY A 435 11.40 -15.30 7.16
N ALA A 436 10.45 -14.48 6.78
CA ALA A 436 10.66 -13.38 5.85
C ALA A 436 11.61 -12.33 6.42
N ASN A 437 11.43 -11.92 7.68
CA ASN A 437 12.33 -10.99 8.36
C ASN A 437 13.71 -11.61 8.62
N GLY A 438 13.75 -12.90 8.95
CA GLY A 438 14.99 -13.65 9.20
C GLY A 438 15.77 -14.00 7.95
N GLY A 439 15.22 -13.87 6.75
CA GLY A 439 15.83 -14.31 5.50
C GLY A 439 15.90 -15.84 5.39
N ASP A 440 14.91 -16.54 5.93
CA ASP A 440 14.83 -18.00 5.91
C ASP A 440 14.08 -18.49 4.65
N TYR A 441 14.57 -18.09 3.48
CA TYR A 441 14.03 -18.43 2.14
C TYR A 441 15.13 -18.23 1.09
N ASP A 442 14.95 -18.84 -0.08
CA ASP A 442 15.71 -18.51 -1.29
C ASP A 442 14.95 -17.48 -2.13
N LEU A 443 13.63 -17.66 -2.27
CA LEU A 443 12.72 -16.83 -3.03
C LEU A 443 11.53 -16.41 -2.14
N ILE A 444 10.97 -15.22 -2.42
CA ILE A 444 9.72 -14.74 -1.84
C ILE A 444 9.01 -13.82 -2.86
N VAL A 445 7.69 -13.90 -2.96
CA VAL A 445 6.92 -12.92 -3.74
C VAL A 445 6.26 -11.94 -2.79
N VAL A 446 6.50 -10.65 -3.00
CA VAL A 446 5.94 -9.57 -2.20
C VAL A 446 5.54 -8.41 -3.11
N GLY A 447 4.43 -7.76 -2.78
CA GLY A 447 4.11 -6.44 -3.34
C GLY A 447 5.00 -5.39 -2.66
N ASP A 448 5.66 -4.58 -3.44
CA ASP A 448 6.35 -3.41 -2.91
C ASP A 448 5.36 -2.29 -2.70
N LEU A 449 5.36 -1.75 -1.48
CA LEU A 449 4.68 -0.52 -1.13
C LEU A 449 5.44 0.67 -1.76
N ALA A 450 5.52 0.71 -3.09
CA ALA A 450 5.83 1.95 -3.72
C ALA A 450 4.58 2.80 -3.57
N ASP A 451 4.65 3.87 -2.79
CA ASP A 451 3.56 4.82 -2.79
C ASP A 451 3.29 5.24 -4.23
N PHE A 452 2.03 5.26 -4.59
CA PHE A 452 1.51 5.39 -5.94
C PHE A 452 2.26 6.41 -6.80
N ARG A 453 2.72 7.50 -6.20
CA ARG A 453 3.25 8.66 -6.91
C ARG A 453 4.56 9.20 -6.34
N TYR A 454 4.88 8.83 -5.11
CA TYR A 454 6.05 9.32 -4.38
C TYR A 454 6.82 8.16 -3.72
N PRO A 455 7.35 7.24 -4.53
CA PRO A 455 7.96 6.02 -4.03
C PRO A 455 9.31 6.23 -3.37
N ALA A 456 9.90 7.42 -3.50
CA ALA A 456 11.27 7.67 -3.13
C ALA A 456 11.57 7.30 -1.67
N MET A 457 10.70 7.69 -0.76
CA MET A 457 10.85 7.36 0.66
C MET A 457 10.74 5.85 0.91
N MET A 458 9.78 5.17 0.25
CA MET A 458 9.60 3.73 0.39
C MET A 458 10.78 2.93 -0.15
N LEU A 459 11.51 3.48 -1.13
CA LEU A 459 12.72 2.84 -1.68
C LEU A 459 13.82 2.71 -0.64
N SER A 460 14.05 3.75 0.17
CA SER A 460 15.06 3.68 1.23
C SER A 460 14.72 2.59 2.25
N MET A 461 13.44 2.33 2.47
CA MET A 461 12.95 1.33 3.40
C MET A 461 13.02 -0.09 2.85
N ARG A 462 12.87 -0.26 1.54
CA ARG A 462 12.77 -1.57 0.90
C ARG A 462 14.05 -2.04 0.23
N TRP A 463 14.74 -1.13 -0.43
CA TRP A 463 15.87 -1.45 -1.29
C TRP A 463 17.22 -1.06 -0.69
N SER A 464 17.25 -0.30 0.41
CA SER A 464 18.49 -0.04 1.14
C SER A 464 18.81 -1.17 2.13
N GLY A 465 20.10 -1.32 2.47
CA GLY A 465 20.55 -2.32 3.46
C GLY A 465 20.11 -2.02 4.89
N ILE A 466 19.51 -0.85 5.13
CA ILE A 466 18.95 -0.44 6.44
C ILE A 466 17.54 -1.02 6.63
N ASN A 467 17.06 -1.79 5.68
CA ASN A 467 15.71 -2.30 5.64
C ASN A 467 15.33 -3.15 6.85
N THR A 468 14.61 -2.54 7.77
CA THR A 468 14.07 -3.16 8.98
C THR A 468 12.58 -3.47 8.91
N PHE A 469 11.90 -2.99 7.87
CA PHE A 469 10.43 -3.00 7.77
C PHE A 469 9.87 -3.93 6.69
N SER A 470 10.67 -4.41 5.75
CA SER A 470 10.11 -5.26 4.72
C SER A 470 10.02 -6.70 5.17
N ILE A 471 8.83 -7.21 5.15
CA ILE A 471 8.58 -8.64 5.12
C ILE A 471 9.15 -9.15 3.79
N GLY A 472 10.29 -9.81 3.85
CA GLY A 472 11.02 -10.25 2.66
C GLY A 472 12.06 -9.24 2.17
N GLY A 473 12.36 -9.28 0.90
CA GLY A 473 13.36 -8.43 0.27
C GLY A 473 14.70 -9.12 0.06
N PRO A 474 15.67 -8.46 -0.60
CA PRO A 474 16.91 -9.12 -1.02
C PRO A 474 17.84 -9.44 0.16
N LYS A 475 17.61 -8.85 1.33
CA LYS A 475 18.50 -8.91 2.50
C LYS A 475 19.95 -8.48 2.20
N TRP A 476 20.13 -7.74 1.16
CA TRP A 476 21.39 -7.25 0.66
C TRP A 476 21.19 -5.97 -0.15
N THR A 477 22.19 -5.10 -0.13
CA THR A 477 22.28 -3.92 -0.99
C THR A 477 23.74 -3.65 -1.34
N SER A 478 24.00 -2.68 -2.21
CA SER A 478 25.33 -2.16 -2.49
C SER A 478 25.37 -0.66 -2.23
N GLU A 479 26.59 -0.14 -2.03
CA GLU A 479 26.80 1.32 -1.89
C GLU A 479 26.26 2.07 -3.11
N GLU A 480 26.40 1.51 -4.32
CA GLU A 480 25.92 2.09 -5.56
C GLU A 480 24.38 2.19 -5.61
N ILE A 481 23.66 1.14 -5.17
CA ILE A 481 22.18 1.17 -5.07
C ILE A 481 21.75 2.21 -4.03
N GLU A 482 22.38 2.22 -2.86
CA GLU A 482 22.07 3.21 -1.81
C GLU A 482 22.34 4.63 -2.27
N ASP A 483 23.44 4.87 -2.97
CA ASP A 483 23.78 6.21 -3.50
C ASP A 483 22.72 6.70 -4.51
N PHE A 484 22.21 5.85 -5.40
CA PHE A 484 21.09 6.20 -6.30
C PHE A 484 19.82 6.49 -5.52
N ILE A 485 19.46 5.64 -4.54
CA ILE A 485 18.24 5.83 -3.73
C ILE A 485 18.28 7.19 -3.03
N TYR A 486 19.34 7.46 -2.27
CA TYR A 486 19.42 8.70 -1.49
C TYR A 486 19.59 9.94 -2.38
N SER A 487 20.36 9.85 -3.46
CA SER A 487 20.48 10.96 -4.41
C SER A 487 19.16 11.30 -5.09
N GLY A 488 18.35 10.29 -5.42
CA GLY A 488 17.04 10.51 -6.02
C GLY A 488 16.02 11.08 -5.02
N ILE A 489 16.07 10.64 -3.75
CA ILE A 489 15.19 11.15 -2.68
C ILE A 489 15.49 12.62 -2.37
N GLU A 490 16.78 13.00 -2.36
CA GLU A 490 17.24 14.33 -2.00
C GLU A 490 17.18 15.33 -3.18
N GLU A 491 16.90 14.89 -4.41
CA GLU A 491 16.87 15.76 -5.60
C GLU A 491 15.56 16.56 -5.66
N MET A 492 15.68 17.88 -5.63
CA MET A 492 14.54 18.82 -5.68
C MET A 492 13.97 19.01 -7.09
N ASP A 493 14.76 18.71 -8.14
CA ASP A 493 14.32 18.77 -9.53
C ASP A 493 13.72 17.40 -9.94
N GLU A 494 12.42 17.36 -10.15
CA GLU A 494 11.69 16.13 -10.48
C GLU A 494 12.22 15.41 -11.72
N ALA A 495 12.62 16.16 -12.75
CA ALA A 495 13.15 15.56 -13.98
C ALA A 495 14.50 14.86 -13.74
N LYS A 496 15.35 15.45 -12.89
CA LYS A 496 16.61 14.82 -12.49
C LYS A 496 16.38 13.65 -11.53
N ALA A 497 15.46 13.77 -10.58
CA ALA A 497 15.06 12.65 -9.71
C ALA A 497 14.61 11.45 -10.56
N LYS A 498 13.78 11.68 -11.57
CA LYS A 498 13.33 10.65 -12.52
C LYS A 498 14.51 10.03 -13.29
N GLU A 499 15.49 10.82 -13.72
CA GLU A 499 16.71 10.31 -14.37
C GLU A 499 17.53 9.43 -13.42
N ILE A 500 17.71 9.87 -12.17
CA ILE A 500 18.43 9.11 -11.13
C ILE A 500 17.74 7.76 -10.87
N PHE A 501 16.43 7.76 -10.65
CA PHE A 501 15.68 6.53 -10.44
C PHE A 501 15.66 5.63 -11.69
N GLY A 502 15.61 6.20 -12.90
CA GLY A 502 15.74 5.42 -14.12
C GLY A 502 17.10 4.70 -14.24
N ASN A 503 18.18 5.34 -13.80
CA ASN A 503 19.50 4.72 -13.75
C ASN A 503 19.57 3.62 -12.67
N LEU A 504 18.92 3.85 -11.51
CA LEU A 504 18.77 2.82 -10.47
C LEU A 504 18.04 1.59 -11.01
N GLU A 505 16.89 1.77 -11.67
CA GLU A 505 16.12 0.66 -12.25
C GLU A 505 16.93 -0.11 -13.30
N GLN A 506 17.70 0.59 -14.12
CA GLN A 506 18.59 -0.05 -15.09
C GLN A 506 19.67 -0.91 -14.41
N LEU A 507 20.30 -0.38 -13.36
CA LEU A 507 21.26 -1.15 -12.55
C LEU A 507 20.61 -2.39 -11.92
N MET A 508 19.41 -2.24 -11.36
CA MET A 508 18.66 -3.35 -10.76
C MET A 508 18.33 -4.44 -11.78
N LYS A 509 17.95 -4.05 -13.00
CA LYS A 509 17.73 -4.99 -14.12
C LYS A 509 19.02 -5.74 -14.46
N GLU A 510 20.14 -5.04 -14.64
CA GLU A 510 21.44 -5.65 -14.98
C GLU A 510 21.89 -6.67 -13.94
N MET A 511 21.63 -6.39 -12.67
CA MET A 511 21.95 -7.27 -11.53
C MET A 511 20.93 -8.39 -11.33
N THR A 512 19.78 -8.31 -11.96
CA THR A 512 18.57 -9.11 -11.63
C THR A 512 18.36 -9.07 -10.10
N PHE A 513 18.24 -7.84 -9.58
CA PHE A 513 18.10 -7.58 -8.15
C PHE A 513 16.80 -8.19 -7.60
N GLN A 514 15.74 -8.05 -8.36
CA GLN A 514 14.44 -8.68 -8.22
C GLN A 514 13.82 -8.85 -9.60
N THR A 515 12.80 -9.68 -9.73
CA THR A 515 12.06 -9.86 -10.99
C THR A 515 10.66 -9.28 -10.86
N ASN A 516 10.30 -8.33 -11.71
CA ASN A 516 8.97 -7.73 -11.75
C ASN A 516 7.97 -8.70 -12.35
N ILE A 517 6.82 -8.91 -11.70
CA ILE A 517 5.79 -9.83 -12.21
C ILE A 517 4.66 -9.03 -12.85
N CYS A 518 3.90 -8.30 -12.06
CA CYS A 518 2.73 -7.55 -12.50
C CYS A 518 2.42 -6.41 -11.53
N PRO A 519 1.68 -5.38 -11.94
CA PRO A 519 1.05 -4.46 -11.00
C PRO A 519 0.11 -5.23 -10.06
N GLU A 520 0.12 -4.90 -8.78
CA GLU A 520 -0.84 -5.47 -7.83
C GLU A 520 -2.22 -4.89 -8.10
N MET A 521 -3.22 -5.77 -8.11
CA MET A 521 -4.61 -5.40 -8.37
C MET A 521 -5.44 -5.60 -7.12
N ARG A 522 -6.40 -4.70 -6.90
CA ARG A 522 -7.42 -4.80 -5.87
C ARG A 522 -8.80 -4.78 -6.49
N ALA A 523 -9.76 -5.33 -5.79
CA ALA A 523 -11.14 -5.30 -6.20
C ALA A 523 -12.07 -4.87 -5.06
N ALA A 524 -13.17 -4.24 -5.45
CA ALA A 524 -14.30 -3.99 -4.57
C ALA A 524 -15.59 -4.46 -5.25
N VAL A 525 -16.56 -4.87 -4.46
CA VAL A 525 -17.92 -5.17 -4.92
C VAL A 525 -18.85 -4.16 -4.27
N THR A 526 -19.69 -3.50 -5.07
CA THR A 526 -20.65 -2.50 -4.58
C THR A 526 -22.07 -2.85 -5.00
N SER A 527 -23.08 -2.33 -4.28
CA SER A 527 -24.47 -2.40 -4.75
C SER A 527 -24.62 -1.66 -6.08
N ALA A 528 -25.50 -2.16 -6.96
CA ALA A 528 -25.65 -1.64 -8.33
C ALA A 528 -26.13 -0.18 -8.41
N ASP A 529 -26.80 0.32 -7.37
CA ASP A 529 -27.32 1.69 -7.29
C ASP A 529 -26.28 2.69 -6.73
N LEU A 530 -25.12 2.21 -6.28
CA LEU A 530 -24.06 3.03 -5.69
C LEU A 530 -23.15 3.59 -6.78
N LYS A 531 -22.87 4.89 -6.70
CA LYS A 531 -22.01 5.65 -7.60
C LYS A 531 -20.89 6.33 -6.82
N GLY A 532 -19.96 7.00 -7.53
CA GLY A 532 -18.89 7.78 -6.91
C GLY A 532 -17.76 6.94 -6.34
N TYR A 533 -17.55 5.72 -6.87
CA TYR A 533 -16.39 4.93 -6.47
C TYR A 533 -15.10 5.66 -6.81
N THR A 534 -14.32 5.94 -5.81
CA THR A 534 -12.96 6.48 -5.96
C THR A 534 -12.04 5.82 -4.94
N TYR A 535 -10.75 6.01 -5.10
CA TYR A 535 -9.76 5.55 -4.13
C TYR A 535 -8.84 6.71 -3.74
N ILE A 536 -8.37 6.66 -2.50
CA ILE A 536 -7.36 7.56 -1.96
C ILE A 536 -5.96 7.08 -2.35
N GLU A 537 -4.96 7.82 -1.95
CA GLU A 537 -3.56 7.42 -2.07
C GLU A 537 -3.39 5.98 -1.58
N ARG A 538 -2.45 5.25 -2.18
CA ARG A 538 -2.21 3.83 -1.90
C ARG A 538 -3.37 2.89 -2.25
N GLY A 539 -4.35 3.36 -3.06
CA GLY A 539 -5.40 2.53 -3.63
C GLY A 539 -6.52 2.10 -2.68
N PHE A 540 -6.64 2.71 -1.49
CA PHE A 540 -7.77 2.44 -0.60
C PHE A 540 -9.04 3.15 -1.05
N VAL A 541 -10.18 2.52 -0.84
CA VAL A 541 -11.47 3.09 -1.24
C VAL A 541 -11.79 4.36 -0.45
N ASP A 542 -12.10 5.44 -1.15
CA ASP A 542 -12.62 6.65 -0.52
C ASP A 542 -14.13 6.52 -0.30
N VAL A 543 -14.50 6.15 0.91
CA VAL A 543 -15.89 5.90 1.27
C VAL A 543 -16.74 7.16 1.36
N THR A 544 -16.12 8.34 1.36
CA THR A 544 -16.83 9.62 1.52
C THR A 544 -17.45 10.14 0.23
N ASN A 545 -17.01 9.62 -0.91
CA ASN A 545 -17.46 10.05 -2.24
C ASN A 545 -18.66 9.25 -2.78
N PHE A 546 -19.09 8.21 -2.09
CA PHE A 546 -20.25 7.42 -2.55
C PHE A 546 -21.57 8.19 -2.47
N TYR A 547 -22.45 7.96 -3.48
CA TYR A 547 -23.81 8.48 -3.54
C TYR A 547 -24.73 7.53 -4.34
N LYS A 548 -26.05 7.79 -4.34
CA LYS A 548 -27.05 7.02 -5.09
C LYS A 548 -27.72 7.83 -6.18
#